data_ac2db52b9daab73778d1a36516670758
#
_entry.id   ac2db52b9daab73778d1a36516670758
#
_cell.length_a   1.000
_cell.length_b   1.000
_cell.length_c   1.000
_cell.angle_alpha   90.00
_cell.angle_beta   90.00
_cell.angle_gamma   90.00
#
_symmetry.space_group_name_H-M   'P 1'
#
loop_
_entity.id
_entity.type
_entity.pdbx_description
1 polymer ?
#
loop_
_entity_poly.entity_id
_entity_poly.type
_entity_poly.pdbx_seq_one_letter_code
_entity_poly.pdbx_strand_id
1 'polypeptide(L)'
;MNDFVFPKGNEPEFIEIAEKLGIASLCFVYDTPKDISEFQKKTRVKLSTAILCKPEDVKKYKGKFLTIVRAPDDQMQLRHIIEKIRPDILFNLEFHRRKDFLHHRASGLNHILAVLAKEKGVAIGFNFSALVSASPRDRALFLGRMMQNIVFARKFKFRTVIASFAESPWQMRAGQELGSFFVGLGMAAVEVHTALEGVAR
;
A
#
# COMPACT_ATOMS: atom_id res chain seq x y z
N MET A 1 -5.16 -3.14 -12.81
CA MET A 1 -4.42 -3.09 -11.52
C MET A 1 -3.16 -2.29 -11.69
N ASN A 2 -2.84 -1.46 -10.70
CA ASN A 2 -1.57 -0.76 -10.57
C ASN A 2 -0.82 -1.35 -9.35
N ASP A 3 0.29 -2.06 -9.58
CA ASP A 3 1.05 -2.67 -8.49
C ASP A 3 2.23 -1.79 -8.08
N PHE A 4 2.58 -1.81 -6.80
CA PHE A 4 3.69 -1.07 -6.21
C PHE A 4 4.78 -2.04 -5.78
N VAL A 5 6.02 -1.80 -6.23
CA VAL A 5 7.16 -2.69 -5.96
C VAL A 5 8.42 -1.89 -5.59
N PHE A 6 9.32 -2.50 -4.84
CA PHE A 6 10.56 -1.91 -4.35
C PHE A 6 11.79 -2.56 -5.03
N PRO A 7 12.16 -2.14 -6.25
CA PRO A 7 13.30 -2.72 -6.95
C PRO A 7 14.63 -2.32 -6.28
N LYS A 8 15.58 -3.23 -6.34
CA LYS A 8 16.95 -3.03 -5.82
C LYS A 8 17.99 -3.22 -6.95
N GLY A 9 17.72 -2.61 -8.10
CA GLY A 9 18.54 -2.75 -9.31
C GLY A 9 18.11 -3.91 -10.23
N ASN A 10 16.99 -4.55 -9.92
CA ASN A 10 16.43 -5.69 -10.65
C ASN A 10 15.08 -5.35 -11.32
N GLU A 11 14.92 -4.12 -11.79
CA GLU A 11 13.71 -3.65 -12.45
C GLU A 11 13.27 -4.55 -13.65
N PRO A 12 14.19 -5.07 -14.49
CA PRO A 12 13.82 -5.95 -15.60
C PRO A 12 13.11 -7.23 -15.14
N GLU A 13 13.51 -7.80 -14.00
CA GLU A 13 12.88 -9.00 -13.45
C GLU A 13 11.43 -8.72 -13.00
N PHE A 14 11.20 -7.55 -12.36
CA PHE A 14 9.85 -7.11 -12.00
C PHE A 14 8.96 -6.90 -13.21
N ILE A 15 9.51 -6.34 -14.30
CA ILE A 15 8.78 -6.13 -15.56
C ILE A 15 8.40 -7.47 -16.17
N GLU A 16 9.34 -8.42 -16.25
CA GLU A 16 9.10 -9.76 -16.80
C GLU A 16 7.98 -10.48 -16.06
N ILE A 17 8.01 -10.44 -14.72
CA ILE A 17 6.96 -11.04 -13.89
C ILE A 17 5.62 -10.29 -14.05
N ALA A 18 5.64 -8.96 -14.13
CA ALA A 18 4.44 -8.16 -14.36
C ALA A 18 3.75 -8.53 -15.69
N GLU A 19 4.53 -8.73 -16.76
CA GLU A 19 4.02 -9.18 -18.06
C GLU A 19 3.40 -10.59 -17.97
N LYS A 20 4.06 -11.53 -17.30
CA LYS A 20 3.55 -12.89 -17.07
C LYS A 20 2.26 -12.91 -16.26
N LEU A 21 2.12 -12.02 -15.29
CA LEU A 21 0.94 -11.89 -14.44
C LEU A 21 -0.17 -11.02 -15.05
N GLY A 22 0.04 -10.46 -16.25
CA GLY A 22 -0.93 -9.59 -16.91
C GLY A 22 -1.19 -8.27 -16.14
N ILE A 23 -0.18 -7.74 -15.44
CA ILE A 23 -0.28 -6.49 -14.72
C ILE A 23 -0.17 -5.34 -15.70
N ALA A 24 -1.22 -4.50 -15.80
CA ALA A 24 -1.28 -3.43 -16.79
C ALA A 24 -0.39 -2.22 -16.41
N SER A 25 -0.19 -1.97 -15.13
CA SER A 25 0.60 -0.83 -14.63
C SER A 25 1.44 -1.24 -13.43
N LEU A 26 2.71 -0.84 -13.43
CA LEU A 26 3.70 -1.13 -12.38
C LEU A 26 4.34 0.17 -11.91
N CYS A 27 4.30 0.42 -10.62
CA CYS A 27 4.89 1.58 -9.99
C CYS A 27 6.15 1.17 -9.22
N PHE A 28 7.30 1.64 -9.67
CA PHE A 28 8.56 1.47 -8.95
C PHE A 28 8.67 2.49 -7.83
N VAL A 29 8.86 2.02 -6.61
CA VAL A 29 9.00 2.84 -5.42
C VAL A 29 10.48 2.96 -5.05
N TYR A 30 11.00 4.19 -5.05
CA TYR A 30 12.40 4.50 -4.74
C TYR A 30 12.50 5.48 -3.57
N ASP A 31 13.64 5.54 -2.93
CA ASP A 31 13.93 6.56 -1.90
C ASP A 31 14.20 7.95 -2.50
N THR A 32 14.64 8.00 -3.77
CA THR A 32 14.93 9.22 -4.52
C THR A 32 14.40 9.11 -5.94
N PRO A 33 14.12 10.24 -6.62
CA PRO A 33 13.66 10.22 -8.00
C PRO A 33 14.65 9.49 -8.92
N LYS A 34 14.14 8.56 -9.73
CA LYS A 34 14.91 7.78 -10.71
C LYS A 34 14.23 7.86 -12.07
N ASP A 35 15.03 8.01 -13.12
CA ASP A 35 14.55 7.92 -14.50
C ASP A 35 14.35 6.44 -14.88
N ILE A 36 13.19 6.13 -15.42
CA ILE A 36 12.79 4.80 -15.86
C ILE A 36 12.46 4.74 -17.37
N SER A 37 12.76 5.80 -18.11
CA SER A 37 12.39 5.95 -19.52
C SER A 37 12.96 4.85 -20.41
N GLU A 38 14.15 4.34 -20.09
CA GLU A 38 14.77 3.22 -20.82
C GLU A 38 14.01 1.91 -20.63
N PHE A 39 13.47 1.66 -19.45
CA PHE A 39 12.66 0.47 -19.18
C PHE A 39 11.31 0.57 -19.89
N GLN A 40 10.68 1.76 -19.87
CA GLN A 40 9.39 1.96 -20.53
C GLN A 40 9.42 1.66 -22.03
N LYS A 41 10.53 1.91 -22.71
CA LYS A 41 10.70 1.61 -24.15
C LYS A 41 10.71 0.12 -24.46
N LYS A 42 10.97 -0.73 -23.46
CA LYS A 42 11.18 -2.19 -23.64
C LYS A 42 9.97 -3.03 -23.23
N THR A 43 8.91 -2.42 -22.71
CA THR A 43 7.73 -3.13 -22.21
C THR A 43 6.42 -2.45 -22.58
N ARG A 44 5.36 -3.24 -22.64
CA ARG A 44 3.98 -2.76 -22.78
C ARG A 44 3.32 -2.42 -21.44
N VAL A 45 3.91 -2.85 -20.33
CA VAL A 45 3.44 -2.48 -18.99
C VAL A 45 3.63 -0.97 -18.81
N LYS A 46 2.60 -0.27 -18.36
CA LYS A 46 2.71 1.15 -18.03
C LYS A 46 3.55 1.30 -16.77
N LEU A 47 4.74 1.89 -16.91
CA LEU A 47 5.63 2.13 -15.78
C LEU A 47 5.41 3.53 -15.18
N SER A 48 5.54 3.63 -13.88
CA SER A 48 5.52 4.89 -13.15
C SER A 48 6.49 4.83 -11.97
N THR A 49 6.75 5.97 -11.34
CA THR A 49 7.61 6.05 -10.16
C THR A 49 6.88 6.70 -8.98
N ALA A 50 7.17 6.21 -7.79
CA ALA A 50 6.74 6.81 -6.53
C ALA A 50 7.95 6.95 -5.59
N ILE A 51 7.84 7.82 -4.60
CA ILE A 51 8.91 8.04 -3.63
C ILE A 51 8.48 7.51 -2.27
N LEU A 52 9.29 6.60 -1.70
CA LEU A 52 9.20 6.21 -0.31
C LEU A 52 9.81 7.31 0.54
N CYS A 53 8.98 8.13 1.14
CA CYS A 53 9.41 9.30 1.91
C CYS A 53 9.52 9.00 3.40
N LYS A 54 10.52 9.62 4.03
CA LYS A 54 10.39 9.94 5.46
C LYS A 54 9.32 11.04 5.63
N PRO A 55 8.61 11.11 6.76
CA PRO A 55 7.56 12.11 6.96
C PRO A 55 7.99 13.56 6.66
N GLU A 56 9.19 13.94 7.05
CA GLU A 56 9.78 15.27 6.84
C GLU A 56 9.99 15.63 5.36
N ASP A 57 10.25 14.64 4.51
CA ASP A 57 10.57 14.82 3.09
C ASP A 57 9.33 14.87 2.18
N VAL A 58 8.15 14.50 2.69
CA VAL A 58 6.92 14.43 1.87
C VAL A 58 6.65 15.75 1.15
N LYS A 59 6.81 16.88 1.83
CA LYS A 59 6.58 18.21 1.23
C LYS A 59 7.47 18.50 0.03
N LYS A 60 8.69 17.96 0.01
CA LYS A 60 9.67 18.14 -1.08
C LYS A 60 9.21 17.49 -2.39
N TYR A 61 8.53 16.35 -2.28
CA TYR A 61 8.16 15.53 -3.43
C TYR A 61 6.67 15.63 -3.79
N LYS A 62 5.84 16.04 -2.84
CA LYS A 62 4.38 16.15 -3.05
C LYS A 62 4.06 17.12 -4.18
N GLY A 63 3.17 16.71 -5.10
CA GLY A 63 2.83 17.46 -6.30
C GLY A 63 3.65 17.05 -7.53
N LYS A 64 4.88 16.56 -7.35
CA LYS A 64 5.76 16.11 -8.44
C LYS A 64 5.75 14.58 -8.58
N PHE A 65 5.79 13.87 -7.46
CA PHE A 65 5.78 12.40 -7.39
C PHE A 65 4.66 11.92 -6.47
N LEU A 66 4.24 10.67 -6.66
CA LEU A 66 3.41 9.97 -5.70
C LEU A 66 4.25 9.70 -4.44
N THR A 67 3.78 10.17 -3.29
CA THR A 67 4.49 10.05 -2.02
C THR A 67 3.92 8.92 -1.19
N ILE A 68 4.79 8.00 -0.79
CA ILE A 68 4.43 6.83 0.03
C ILE A 68 5.18 6.93 1.34
N VAL A 69 4.50 6.71 2.46
CA VAL A 69 5.10 6.71 3.80
C VAL A 69 4.78 5.40 4.50
N ARG A 70 5.78 4.82 5.16
CA ARG A 70 5.57 3.67 6.04
C ARG A 70 5.01 4.16 7.38
N ALA A 71 3.94 3.52 7.84
CA ALA A 71 3.31 3.87 9.10
C ALA A 71 4.28 3.63 10.28
N PRO A 72 4.41 4.60 11.21
CA PRO A 72 5.17 4.40 12.43
C PRO A 72 4.38 3.58 13.45
N ASP A 73 5.10 3.00 14.42
CA ASP A 73 4.46 2.30 15.53
C ASP A 73 3.78 3.25 16.51
N ASP A 74 4.23 4.49 16.61
CA ASP A 74 3.69 5.49 17.53
C ASP A 74 2.42 6.15 16.99
N GLN A 75 1.37 6.17 17.82
CA GLN A 75 0.05 6.70 17.44
C GLN A 75 0.04 8.23 17.29
N MET A 76 0.85 8.94 18.04
CA MET A 76 0.92 10.41 17.95
C MET A 76 1.61 10.81 16.64
N GLN A 77 2.70 10.11 16.29
CA GLN A 77 3.38 10.30 15.01
C GLN A 77 2.46 9.92 13.84
N LEU A 78 1.73 8.81 13.94
CA LEU A 78 0.77 8.37 12.93
C LEU A 78 -0.31 9.44 12.69
N ARG A 79 -0.87 10.00 13.78
CA ARG A 79 -1.83 11.10 13.70
C ARG A 79 -1.21 12.33 13.03
N HIS A 80 0.00 12.71 13.41
CA HIS A 80 0.71 13.84 12.81
C HIS A 80 0.91 13.66 11.31
N ILE A 81 1.29 12.44 10.87
CA ILE A 81 1.47 12.11 9.45
C ILE A 81 0.16 12.28 8.69
N ILE A 82 -0.95 11.74 9.16
CA ILE A 82 -2.24 11.85 8.49
C ILE A 82 -2.75 13.30 8.49
N GLU A 83 -2.68 13.99 9.62
CA GLU A 83 -3.26 15.32 9.81
C GLU A 83 -2.45 16.43 9.15
N LYS A 84 -1.12 16.41 9.30
CA LYS A 84 -0.23 17.52 8.90
C LYS A 84 0.62 17.21 7.68
N ILE A 85 1.22 16.02 7.61
CA ILE A 85 2.15 15.65 6.52
C ILE A 85 1.38 15.31 5.25
N ARG A 86 0.35 14.44 5.36
CA ARG A 86 -0.58 14.07 4.29
C ARG A 86 0.11 13.43 3.09
N PRO A 87 0.80 12.30 3.22
CA PRO A 87 1.30 11.56 2.07
C PRO A 87 0.13 11.09 1.19
N ASP A 88 0.42 10.73 -0.05
CA ASP A 88 -0.61 10.17 -0.93
C ASP A 88 -1.04 8.77 -0.46
N ILE A 89 -0.06 7.94 -0.05
CA ILE A 89 -0.30 6.58 0.48
C ILE A 89 0.45 6.41 1.80
N LEU A 90 -0.25 5.88 2.79
CA LEU A 90 0.29 5.43 4.06
C LEU A 90 0.07 3.92 4.17
N PHE A 91 1.12 3.12 4.35
CA PHE A 91 1.02 1.66 4.32
C PHE A 91 1.70 1.00 5.52
N ASN A 92 1.51 -0.31 5.69
CA ASN A 92 2.05 -1.11 6.82
C ASN A 92 1.47 -0.74 8.20
N LEU A 93 0.23 -0.26 8.28
CA LEU A 93 -0.40 0.07 9.55
C LEU A 93 -0.61 -1.15 10.44
N GLU A 94 -0.81 -2.32 9.86
CA GLU A 94 -1.11 -3.58 10.56
C GLU A 94 0.12 -4.25 11.16
N PHE A 95 1.32 -3.93 10.64
CA PHE A 95 2.57 -4.67 10.85
C PHE A 95 3.41 -4.15 12.02
N HIS A 96 2.78 -3.64 13.07
CA HIS A 96 3.47 -3.18 14.27
C HIS A 96 3.43 -4.24 15.39
N ARG A 97 4.32 -4.10 16.38
CA ARG A 97 4.50 -5.06 17.49
C ARG A 97 3.53 -4.91 18.65
N ARG A 98 2.64 -3.92 18.64
CA ARG A 98 1.65 -3.73 19.72
C ARG A 98 0.73 -4.93 19.83
N LYS A 99 0.36 -5.31 21.06
CA LYS A 99 -0.64 -6.35 21.30
C LYS A 99 -2.04 -5.83 20.97
N ASP A 100 -2.90 -6.71 20.48
CA ASP A 100 -4.32 -6.42 20.32
C ASP A 100 -4.99 -6.24 21.69
N PHE A 101 -6.03 -5.46 21.74
CA PHE A 101 -6.83 -5.23 22.93
C PHE A 101 -7.92 -6.31 23.06
N LEU A 102 -8.57 -6.37 24.25
CA LEU A 102 -9.61 -7.38 24.50
C LEU A 102 -10.80 -7.27 23.53
N HIS A 103 -11.22 -6.04 23.22
CA HIS A 103 -12.43 -5.79 22.42
C HIS A 103 -12.17 -5.24 21.02
N HIS A 104 -10.94 -4.93 20.67
CA HIS A 104 -10.56 -4.44 19.33
C HIS A 104 -9.08 -4.72 19.04
N ARG A 105 -8.77 -4.83 17.75
CA ARG A 105 -7.40 -5.08 17.31
C ARG A 105 -6.61 -3.78 17.25
N ALA A 106 -5.32 -3.86 17.55
CA ALA A 106 -4.39 -2.75 17.36
C ALA A 106 -4.01 -2.63 15.87
N SER A 107 -4.98 -2.29 15.00
CA SER A 107 -4.80 -2.29 13.55
C SER A 107 -4.09 -1.03 13.00
N GLY A 108 -3.61 -0.15 13.88
CA GLY A 108 -3.04 1.14 13.50
C GLY A 108 -4.09 2.24 13.37
N LEU A 109 -5.29 1.93 12.90
CA LEU A 109 -6.39 2.90 12.80
C LEU A 109 -7.33 2.86 14.00
N ASN A 110 -7.92 4.02 14.28
CA ASN A 110 -9.12 4.21 15.08
C ASN A 110 -10.10 5.11 14.33
N HIS A 111 -11.29 5.34 14.90
CA HIS A 111 -12.31 6.16 14.24
C HIS A 111 -11.84 7.59 13.91
N ILE A 112 -11.05 8.22 14.77
CA ILE A 112 -10.52 9.57 14.56
C ILE A 112 -9.56 9.57 13.35
N LEU A 113 -8.61 8.65 13.33
CA LEU A 113 -7.63 8.54 12.24
C LEU A 113 -8.29 8.18 10.91
N ALA A 114 -9.34 7.34 10.94
CA ALA A 114 -10.11 6.99 9.76
C ALA A 114 -10.84 8.19 9.14
N VAL A 115 -11.47 9.03 9.98
CA VAL A 115 -12.08 10.29 9.54
C VAL A 115 -11.02 11.25 8.97
N LEU A 116 -9.90 11.43 9.68
CA LEU A 116 -8.80 12.27 9.22
C LEU A 116 -8.21 11.78 7.89
N ALA A 117 -8.03 10.47 7.70
CA ALA A 117 -7.52 9.91 6.44
C ALA A 117 -8.44 10.28 5.27
N LYS A 118 -9.76 10.19 5.45
CA LYS A 118 -10.73 10.65 4.45
C LYS A 118 -10.61 12.15 4.18
N GLU A 119 -10.69 12.99 5.22
CA GLU A 119 -10.69 14.45 5.09
C GLU A 119 -9.39 15.00 4.47
N LYS A 120 -8.25 14.38 4.81
CA LYS A 120 -6.94 14.80 4.31
C LYS A 120 -6.54 14.11 3.00
N GLY A 121 -7.38 13.19 2.50
CA GLY A 121 -7.16 12.50 1.24
C GLY A 121 -5.99 11.51 1.27
N VAL A 122 -5.61 11.02 2.45
CA VAL A 122 -4.56 10.00 2.60
C VAL A 122 -5.14 8.62 2.30
N ALA A 123 -4.58 7.90 1.34
CA ALA A 123 -4.97 6.54 1.06
C ALA A 123 -4.23 5.55 1.98
N ILE A 124 -4.92 4.50 2.41
CA ILE A 124 -4.35 3.43 3.23
C ILE A 124 -3.98 2.24 2.34
N GLY A 125 -2.70 1.89 2.32
CA GLY A 125 -2.15 0.80 1.53
C GLY A 125 -2.09 -0.52 2.29
N PHE A 126 -2.68 -1.58 1.73
CA PHE A 126 -2.57 -2.95 2.22
C PHE A 126 -1.40 -3.64 1.53
N ASN A 127 -0.42 -4.06 2.32
CA ASN A 127 0.82 -4.69 1.85
C ASN A 127 0.70 -6.22 1.88
N PHE A 128 0.61 -6.83 0.69
CA PHE A 128 0.50 -8.28 0.58
C PHE A 128 1.84 -8.99 0.84
N SER A 129 2.98 -8.47 0.37
CA SER A 129 4.28 -9.13 0.52
C SER A 129 4.71 -9.25 1.98
N ALA A 130 4.43 -8.23 2.79
CA ALA A 130 4.71 -8.28 4.23
C ALA A 130 3.88 -9.36 4.94
N LEU A 131 2.64 -9.59 4.49
CA LEU A 131 1.80 -10.67 5.01
C LEU A 131 2.34 -12.05 4.64
N VAL A 132 2.78 -12.23 3.38
CA VAL A 132 3.37 -13.51 2.92
C VAL A 132 4.66 -13.82 3.67
N SER A 133 5.48 -12.81 3.93
CA SER A 133 6.77 -12.95 4.62
C SER A 133 6.64 -13.13 6.14
N ALA A 134 5.45 -12.89 6.71
CA ALA A 134 5.21 -13.02 8.14
C ALA A 134 5.20 -14.47 8.62
N SER A 135 5.55 -14.70 9.90
CA SER A 135 5.37 -16.00 10.55
C SER A 135 3.89 -16.41 10.55
N PRO A 136 3.56 -17.71 10.64
CA PRO A 136 2.14 -18.14 10.68
C PRO A 136 1.34 -17.45 11.78
N ARG A 137 1.93 -17.26 12.96
CA ARG A 137 1.31 -16.56 14.09
C ARG A 137 1.04 -15.09 13.80
N ASP A 138 2.05 -14.39 13.28
CA ASP A 138 1.94 -12.97 12.97
C ASP A 138 1.00 -12.74 11.79
N ARG A 139 1.01 -13.65 10.81
CA ARG A 139 0.09 -13.62 9.66
C ARG A 139 -1.36 -13.63 10.10
N ALA A 140 -1.73 -14.53 11.04
CA ALA A 140 -3.09 -14.57 11.58
C ALA A 140 -3.48 -13.25 12.29
N LEU A 141 -2.53 -12.65 13.03
CA LEU A 141 -2.71 -11.38 13.69
C LEU A 141 -2.93 -10.25 12.67
N PHE A 142 -2.07 -10.16 11.65
CA PHE A 142 -2.13 -9.12 10.62
C PHE A 142 -3.38 -9.24 9.76
N LEU A 143 -3.80 -10.46 9.41
CA LEU A 143 -5.08 -10.70 8.71
C LEU A 143 -6.26 -10.10 9.48
N GLY A 144 -6.36 -10.38 10.77
CA GLY A 144 -7.42 -9.83 11.59
C GLY A 144 -7.38 -8.30 11.70
N ARG A 145 -6.19 -7.68 11.68
CA ARG A 145 -6.03 -6.23 11.67
C ARG A 145 -6.43 -5.62 10.32
N MET A 146 -6.07 -6.28 9.21
CA MET A 146 -6.52 -5.88 7.87
C MET A 146 -8.05 -5.92 7.77
N MET A 147 -8.69 -7.00 8.26
CA MET A 147 -10.16 -7.10 8.30
C MET A 147 -10.78 -5.92 9.06
N GLN A 148 -10.22 -5.51 10.21
CA GLN A 148 -10.70 -4.34 10.95
C GLN A 148 -10.53 -3.05 10.14
N ASN A 149 -9.39 -2.86 9.47
CA ASN A 149 -9.15 -1.67 8.64
C ASN A 149 -10.06 -1.63 7.40
N ILE A 150 -10.43 -2.78 6.83
CA ILE A 150 -11.44 -2.90 5.76
C ILE A 150 -12.81 -2.42 6.26
N VAL A 151 -13.23 -2.85 7.46
CA VAL A 151 -14.48 -2.37 8.07
C VAL A 151 -14.44 -0.86 8.30
N PHE A 152 -13.32 -0.31 8.76
CA PHE A 152 -13.14 1.13 8.90
C PHE A 152 -13.21 1.86 7.56
N ALA A 153 -12.56 1.34 6.52
CA ALA A 153 -12.60 1.93 5.19
C ALA A 153 -14.03 2.04 4.67
N ARG A 154 -14.82 0.97 4.82
CA ARG A 154 -16.24 0.95 4.44
C ARG A 154 -17.07 1.94 5.22
N LYS A 155 -16.88 2.00 6.55
CA LYS A 155 -17.65 2.88 7.44
C LYS A 155 -17.31 4.36 7.23
N PHE A 156 -16.03 4.70 7.14
CA PHE A 156 -15.56 6.09 7.10
C PHE A 156 -15.24 6.61 5.69
N LYS A 157 -15.27 5.72 4.68
CA LYS A 157 -15.11 6.09 3.25
C LYS A 157 -13.78 6.76 2.93
N PHE A 158 -12.69 6.36 3.57
CA PHE A 158 -11.36 6.72 3.13
C PHE A 158 -10.89 5.80 1.99
N ARG A 159 -9.92 6.29 1.20
CA ARG A 159 -9.38 5.52 0.06
C ARG A 159 -8.47 4.40 0.55
N THR A 160 -8.56 3.26 -0.11
CA THR A 160 -7.67 2.11 0.09
C THR A 160 -6.88 1.81 -1.17
N VAL A 161 -5.69 1.24 -1.00
CA VAL A 161 -4.84 0.73 -2.09
C VAL A 161 -4.48 -0.70 -1.76
N ILE A 162 -4.73 -1.60 -2.68
CA ILE A 162 -4.26 -2.99 -2.63
C ILE A 162 -3.10 -3.13 -3.61
N ALA A 163 -1.94 -3.56 -3.12
CA ALA A 163 -0.79 -3.86 -3.96
C ALA A 163 0.08 -4.95 -3.35
N SER A 164 0.96 -5.52 -4.16
CA SER A 164 1.94 -6.47 -3.61
C SER A 164 2.91 -5.80 -2.65
N PHE A 165 3.33 -4.56 -2.93
CA PHE A 165 4.45 -3.90 -2.27
C PHE A 165 5.68 -4.82 -2.21
N ALA A 166 5.93 -5.52 -3.31
CA ALA A 166 6.91 -6.58 -3.40
C ALA A 166 8.35 -6.03 -3.35
N GLU A 167 9.18 -6.65 -2.51
CA GLU A 167 10.64 -6.41 -2.45
C GLU A 167 11.41 -7.41 -3.33
N SER A 168 10.74 -8.45 -3.83
CA SER A 168 11.24 -9.44 -4.76
C SER A 168 10.16 -9.74 -5.81
N PRO A 169 10.53 -9.97 -7.09
CA PRO A 169 9.56 -10.27 -8.16
C PRO A 169 8.62 -11.43 -7.82
N TRP A 170 9.11 -12.44 -7.10
CA TRP A 170 8.32 -13.62 -6.68
C TRP A 170 7.23 -13.34 -5.65
N GLN A 171 7.23 -12.16 -5.03
CA GLN A 171 6.18 -11.74 -4.11
C GLN A 171 5.00 -11.07 -4.83
N MET A 172 5.14 -10.73 -6.11
CA MET A 172 4.06 -10.17 -6.93
C MET A 172 2.93 -11.18 -7.13
N ARG A 173 1.72 -10.71 -7.30
CA ARG A 173 0.53 -11.51 -7.58
C ARG A 173 -0.31 -10.84 -8.66
N ALA A 174 -1.01 -11.68 -9.44
CA ALA A 174 -1.98 -11.17 -10.40
C ALA A 174 -3.11 -10.42 -9.68
N GLY A 175 -3.68 -9.42 -10.36
CA GLY A 175 -4.76 -8.60 -9.78
C GLY A 175 -5.98 -9.41 -9.36
N GLN A 176 -6.29 -10.50 -10.09
CA GLN A 176 -7.39 -11.41 -9.74
C GLN A 176 -7.11 -12.17 -8.43
N GLU A 177 -5.87 -12.62 -8.22
CA GLU A 177 -5.47 -13.33 -7.00
C GLU A 177 -5.53 -12.40 -5.78
N LEU A 178 -4.94 -11.19 -5.88
CA LEU A 178 -5.04 -10.19 -4.83
C LEU A 178 -6.51 -9.81 -4.56
N GLY A 179 -7.28 -9.60 -5.62
CA GLY A 179 -8.69 -9.28 -5.50
C GLY A 179 -9.47 -10.35 -4.75
N SER A 180 -9.32 -11.61 -5.14
CA SER A 180 -9.99 -12.75 -4.49
C SER A 180 -9.58 -12.88 -3.02
N PHE A 181 -8.31 -12.66 -2.71
CA PHE A 181 -7.82 -12.64 -1.34
C PHE A 181 -8.50 -11.57 -0.49
N PHE A 182 -8.59 -10.32 -0.97
CA PHE A 182 -9.23 -9.24 -0.22
C PHE A 182 -10.76 -9.36 -0.14
N VAL A 183 -11.40 -9.99 -1.12
CA VAL A 183 -12.81 -10.41 -0.98
C VAL A 183 -12.95 -11.42 0.16
N GLY A 184 -12.05 -12.39 0.27
CA GLY A 184 -12.00 -13.35 1.39
C GLY A 184 -11.79 -12.68 2.76
N LEU A 185 -11.13 -11.51 2.81
CA LEU A 185 -11.00 -10.69 4.03
C LEU A 185 -12.23 -9.79 4.31
N GLY A 186 -13.24 -9.82 3.45
CA GLY A 186 -14.49 -9.10 3.65
C GLY A 186 -14.63 -7.79 2.86
N MET A 187 -13.74 -7.48 1.91
CA MET A 187 -13.97 -6.38 0.97
C MET A 187 -15.07 -6.74 -0.04
N ALA A 188 -15.93 -5.78 -0.37
CA ALA A 188 -16.85 -5.94 -1.50
C ALA A 188 -16.10 -5.86 -2.84
N ALA A 189 -16.57 -6.54 -3.87
CA ALA A 189 -15.92 -6.58 -5.19
C ALA A 189 -15.65 -5.17 -5.77
N VAL A 190 -16.58 -4.24 -5.59
CA VAL A 190 -16.44 -2.83 -6.03
C VAL A 190 -15.32 -2.12 -5.23
N GLU A 191 -15.22 -2.38 -3.92
CA GLU A 191 -14.14 -1.82 -3.08
C GLU A 191 -12.79 -2.34 -3.53
N VAL A 192 -12.68 -3.64 -3.83
CA VAL A 192 -11.47 -4.28 -4.35
C VAL A 192 -11.07 -3.69 -5.70
N HIS A 193 -12.01 -3.56 -6.64
CA HIS A 193 -11.73 -2.99 -7.96
C HIS A 193 -11.12 -1.59 -7.84
N THR A 194 -11.76 -0.72 -7.06
CA THR A 194 -11.27 0.64 -6.80
C THR A 194 -9.90 0.65 -6.11
N ALA A 195 -9.68 -0.25 -5.14
CA ALA A 195 -8.42 -0.32 -4.42
C ALA A 195 -7.25 -0.86 -5.27
N LEU A 196 -7.51 -1.74 -6.23
CA LEU A 196 -6.52 -2.26 -7.19
C LEU A 196 -6.16 -1.24 -8.30
N GLU A 197 -7.01 -0.27 -8.58
CA GLU A 197 -6.67 0.85 -9.47
C GLU A 197 -5.65 1.79 -8.83
N GLY A 198 -5.59 1.80 -7.52
CA GLY A 198 -4.64 2.59 -6.75
C GLY A 198 -4.99 4.08 -6.74
N VAL A 199 -3.97 4.92 -6.48
CA VAL A 199 -4.05 6.37 -6.55
C VAL A 199 -3.51 6.79 -7.90
N ALA A 200 -4.42 7.09 -8.84
CA ALA A 200 -4.04 7.70 -10.10
C ALA A 200 -3.55 9.14 -9.87
N ARG A 201 -2.48 9.51 -10.52
CA ARG A 201 -2.08 10.89 -10.80
C ARG A 201 -2.00 11.11 -12.28
#